data_8b6e4f39a686bbb241afe2344129c08d
#
_entry.id   8b6e4f39a686bbb241afe2344129c08d
#
_cell.length_a   1.000
_cell.length_b   1.000
_cell.length_c   1.000
_cell.angle_alpha   90.00
_cell.angle_beta   90.00
_cell.angle_gamma   90.00
#
_symmetry.space_group_name_H-M   'P 1'
#
loop_
_entity.id
_entity.type
_entity.pdbx_description
1 polymer ?
#
loop_
_entity_poly.entity_id
_entity_poly.type
_entity_poly.pdbx_seq_one_letter_code
_entity_poly.pdbx_strand_id
1 'polypeptide(L)'
;MSEPVISVRGLVNRFGTQVVHDGVDLDVLPGEVLGIVGGSGTGKSVLLRTMLGLQRPAGGQVLIEGRDITRMSQVELLSVKRRYGVTFQHGALFSSLTVAENIQLPIREYFDASEQTLNALTELRLRMVGLPLDAADKLPSQLSGGMIKRAALARALALDPGLLFLDEPTAGLDPISAASFDELVRYLHRGLKLTVVMITHDLDTLLATCNRVAVLIDQKIVVDTLAGIMNHPHPWIQEYFHGPRARAAQASVSS
;
A
#
# COMPACT_ATOMS: atom_id res chain seq x y z
N MET A 1 -4.39 -9.50 -22.83
CA MET A 1 -4.43 -9.15 -21.40
C MET A 1 -3.01 -8.77 -21.02
N SER A 2 -2.80 -7.65 -20.31
CA SER A 2 -1.47 -7.27 -19.84
C SER A 2 -0.97 -8.28 -18.79
N GLU A 3 0.33 -8.59 -18.83
CA GLU A 3 0.95 -9.45 -17.82
C GLU A 3 0.90 -8.78 -16.45
N PRO A 4 0.52 -9.48 -15.37
CA PRO A 4 0.40 -8.89 -14.03
C PRO A 4 1.79 -8.51 -13.48
N VAL A 5 1.88 -7.40 -12.75
CA VAL A 5 3.11 -6.98 -12.07
C VAL A 5 3.36 -7.78 -10.78
N ILE A 6 2.28 -8.25 -10.14
CA ILE A 6 2.35 -9.21 -9.03
C ILE A 6 1.43 -10.37 -9.35
N SER A 7 1.95 -11.60 -9.20
CA SER A 7 1.15 -12.82 -9.27
C SER A 7 1.35 -13.65 -8.00
N VAL A 8 0.27 -13.90 -7.29
CA VAL A 8 0.21 -14.82 -6.15
C VAL A 8 -0.47 -16.09 -6.64
N ARG A 9 0.12 -17.26 -6.37
CA ARG A 9 -0.40 -18.55 -6.83
C ARG A 9 -0.38 -19.58 -5.72
N GLY A 10 -1.56 -20.12 -5.42
CA GLY A 10 -1.74 -21.19 -4.44
C GLY A 10 -1.19 -20.85 -3.06
N LEU A 11 -1.24 -19.57 -2.66
CA LEU A 11 -0.57 -19.09 -1.45
C LEU A 11 -1.17 -19.69 -0.19
N VAL A 12 -0.33 -20.32 0.62
CA VAL A 12 -0.68 -20.84 1.94
C VAL A 12 0.16 -20.15 3.01
N ASN A 13 -0.50 -19.47 3.93
CA ASN A 13 0.14 -18.91 5.12
C ASN A 13 -0.40 -19.61 6.37
N ARG A 14 0.51 -20.11 7.23
CA ARG A 14 0.18 -20.84 8.44
C ARG A 14 1.07 -20.39 9.60
N PHE A 15 0.48 -20.32 10.79
CA PHE A 15 1.17 -20.07 12.06
C PHE A 15 0.82 -21.19 13.03
N GLY A 16 1.77 -22.10 13.26
CA GLY A 16 1.46 -23.34 14.00
C GLY A 16 0.36 -24.13 13.30
N THR A 17 -0.74 -24.37 14.01
CA THR A 17 -1.93 -25.07 13.48
C THR A 17 -2.93 -24.14 12.78
N GLN A 18 -2.80 -22.82 12.94
CA GLN A 18 -3.72 -21.85 12.37
C GLN A 18 -3.38 -21.58 10.91
N VAL A 19 -4.30 -21.92 10.01
CA VAL A 19 -4.23 -21.54 8.59
C VAL A 19 -4.88 -20.16 8.44
N VAL A 20 -4.14 -19.22 7.84
CA VAL A 20 -4.59 -17.84 7.57
C VAL A 20 -5.01 -17.68 6.11
N HIS A 21 -4.22 -18.25 5.21
CA HIS A 21 -4.53 -18.32 3.77
C HIS A 21 -4.40 -19.75 3.31
N ASP A 22 -5.37 -20.22 2.53
CA ASP A 22 -5.44 -21.58 2.02
C ASP A 22 -5.62 -21.60 0.51
N GLY A 23 -4.51 -21.54 -0.24
CA GLY A 23 -4.51 -21.54 -1.70
C GLY A 23 -5.07 -20.24 -2.29
N VAL A 24 -4.53 -19.08 -1.87
CA VAL A 24 -4.93 -17.77 -2.40
C VAL A 24 -4.26 -17.51 -3.75
N ASP A 25 -5.06 -17.12 -4.75
CA ASP A 25 -4.61 -16.67 -6.07
C ASP A 25 -5.00 -15.20 -6.28
N LEU A 26 -4.03 -14.34 -6.64
CA LEU A 26 -4.23 -12.91 -6.85
C LEU A 26 -3.31 -12.40 -7.95
N ASP A 27 -3.88 -11.63 -8.89
CA ASP A 27 -3.12 -10.86 -9.86
C ASP A 27 -3.31 -9.36 -9.62
N VAL A 28 -2.19 -8.62 -9.61
CA VAL A 28 -2.15 -7.16 -9.64
C VAL A 28 -1.72 -6.72 -11.02
N LEU A 29 -2.56 -5.92 -11.68
CA LEU A 29 -2.33 -5.49 -13.05
C LEU A 29 -1.52 -4.19 -13.10
N PRO A 30 -0.73 -3.95 -14.17
CA PRO A 30 0.02 -2.70 -14.32
C PRO A 30 -0.91 -1.49 -14.30
N GLY A 31 -0.55 -0.46 -13.52
CA GLY A 31 -1.27 0.80 -13.48
C GLY A 31 -2.66 0.73 -12.86
N GLU A 32 -2.99 -0.30 -12.07
CA GLU A 32 -4.22 -0.32 -11.28
C GLU A 32 -4.01 0.16 -9.84
N VAL A 33 -5.09 0.52 -9.18
CA VAL A 33 -5.17 0.65 -7.73
C VAL A 33 -6.02 -0.50 -7.22
N LEU A 34 -5.38 -1.50 -6.63
CA LEU A 34 -6.04 -2.66 -6.03
C LEU A 34 -6.25 -2.44 -4.53
N GLY A 35 -7.50 -2.41 -4.10
CA GLY A 35 -7.87 -2.38 -2.68
C GLY A 35 -7.96 -3.80 -2.11
N ILE A 36 -7.32 -4.06 -0.97
CA ILE A 36 -7.45 -5.32 -0.23
C ILE A 36 -8.27 -5.06 1.03
N VAL A 37 -9.42 -5.70 1.12
CA VAL A 37 -10.35 -5.57 2.24
C VAL A 37 -10.65 -6.94 2.88
N GLY A 38 -11.29 -6.92 4.05
CA GLY A 38 -11.67 -8.14 4.79
C GLY A 38 -11.83 -7.83 6.27
N GLY A 39 -12.47 -8.70 7.00
CA GLY A 39 -12.68 -8.59 8.44
C GLY A 39 -11.37 -8.48 9.24
N SER A 40 -11.48 -8.13 10.52
CA SER A 40 -10.31 -8.17 11.41
C SER A 40 -9.79 -9.61 11.53
N GLY A 41 -8.47 -9.78 11.48
CA GLY A 41 -7.84 -11.10 11.61
C GLY A 41 -7.87 -11.98 10.36
N THR A 42 -8.44 -11.55 9.22
CA THR A 42 -8.49 -12.34 7.98
C THR A 42 -7.12 -12.52 7.30
N GLY A 43 -6.07 -11.83 7.78
CA GLY A 43 -4.72 -12.02 7.25
C GLY A 43 -4.27 -10.97 6.24
N LYS A 44 -4.97 -9.84 6.05
CA LYS A 44 -4.57 -8.78 5.10
C LYS A 44 -3.09 -8.36 5.24
N SER A 45 -2.66 -8.06 6.46
CA SER A 45 -1.26 -7.68 6.72
C SER A 45 -0.29 -8.85 6.52
N VAL A 46 -0.74 -10.10 6.72
CA VAL A 46 0.05 -11.30 6.42
C VAL A 46 0.25 -11.45 4.91
N LEU A 47 -0.82 -11.25 4.12
CA LEU A 47 -0.74 -11.24 2.66
C LEU A 47 0.21 -10.16 2.16
N LEU A 48 0.08 -8.93 2.67
CA LEU A 48 0.97 -7.83 2.33
C LEU A 48 2.42 -8.15 2.65
N ARG A 49 2.73 -8.61 3.87
CA ARG A 49 4.10 -8.98 4.26
C ARG A 49 4.66 -10.09 3.40
N THR A 50 3.82 -11.03 2.95
CA THR A 50 4.25 -12.11 2.05
C THR A 50 4.56 -11.56 0.65
N MET A 51 3.72 -10.66 0.11
CA MET A 51 3.99 -9.98 -1.17
C MET A 51 5.25 -9.08 -1.10
N LEU A 52 5.56 -8.51 0.05
CA LEU A 52 6.77 -7.72 0.27
C LEU A 52 8.04 -8.58 0.50
N GLY A 53 7.91 -9.90 0.54
CA GLY A 53 9.03 -10.79 0.90
C GLY A 53 9.54 -10.60 2.33
N LEU A 54 8.70 -10.07 3.23
CA LEU A 54 8.99 -9.92 4.67
C LEU A 54 8.59 -11.17 5.45
N GLN A 55 7.78 -12.04 4.83
CA GLN A 55 7.34 -13.30 5.41
C GLN A 55 7.34 -14.38 4.33
N ARG A 56 7.90 -15.54 4.65
CA ARG A 56 7.85 -16.71 3.78
C ARG A 56 6.53 -17.44 3.96
N PRO A 57 5.82 -17.79 2.89
CA PRO A 57 4.61 -18.60 2.95
C PRO A 57 4.96 -20.06 3.28
N ALA A 58 3.98 -20.82 3.79
CA ALA A 58 4.09 -22.25 3.99
C ALA A 58 3.97 -23.02 2.66
N GLY A 59 3.34 -22.45 1.64
CA GLY A 59 3.18 -23.00 0.30
C GLY A 59 2.77 -21.95 -0.71
N GLY A 60 2.81 -22.32 -1.99
CA GLY A 60 2.54 -21.40 -3.08
C GLY A 60 3.74 -20.53 -3.45
N GLN A 61 3.49 -19.51 -4.28
CA GLN A 61 4.52 -18.62 -4.77
C GLN A 61 3.99 -17.18 -4.94
N VAL A 62 4.92 -16.22 -4.88
CA VAL A 62 4.67 -14.81 -5.19
C VAL A 62 5.69 -14.36 -6.23
N LEU A 63 5.19 -13.94 -7.38
CA LEU A 63 6.01 -13.39 -8.45
C LEU A 63 5.83 -11.85 -8.46
N ILE A 64 6.93 -11.12 -8.53
CA ILE A 64 6.95 -9.68 -8.79
C ILE A 64 7.70 -9.48 -10.10
N GLU A 65 7.02 -8.92 -11.10
CA GLU A 65 7.55 -8.76 -12.46
C GLU A 65 8.17 -10.07 -13.01
N GLY A 66 7.44 -11.17 -12.84
CA GLY A 66 7.84 -12.52 -13.30
C GLY A 66 8.90 -13.21 -12.43
N ARG A 67 9.43 -12.58 -11.39
CA ARG A 67 10.47 -13.12 -10.50
C ARG A 67 9.86 -13.70 -9.22
N ASP A 68 10.04 -14.99 -8.96
CA ASP A 68 9.53 -15.66 -7.76
C ASP A 68 10.33 -15.25 -6.51
N ILE A 69 9.77 -14.32 -5.72
CA ILE A 69 10.41 -13.79 -4.51
C ILE A 69 10.41 -14.78 -3.34
N THR A 70 9.59 -15.84 -3.38
CA THR A 70 9.51 -16.82 -2.30
C THR A 70 10.74 -17.73 -2.23
N ARG A 71 11.45 -17.85 -3.36
CA ARG A 71 12.65 -18.68 -3.52
C ARG A 71 13.96 -17.89 -3.47
N MET A 72 13.89 -16.56 -3.47
CA MET A 72 15.06 -15.69 -3.47
C MET A 72 15.81 -15.74 -2.13
N SER A 73 17.13 -15.61 -2.21
CA SER A 73 17.98 -15.26 -1.08
C SER A 73 17.70 -13.81 -0.64
N GLN A 74 18.13 -13.44 0.57
CA GLN A 74 17.98 -12.05 1.05
C GLN A 74 18.68 -11.04 0.13
N VAL A 75 19.83 -11.38 -0.43
CA VAL A 75 20.60 -10.51 -1.34
C VAL A 75 19.83 -10.29 -2.65
N GLU A 76 19.30 -11.36 -3.27
CA GLU A 76 18.50 -11.25 -4.48
C GLU A 76 17.23 -10.44 -4.25
N LEU A 77 16.59 -10.62 -3.09
CA LEU A 77 15.37 -9.91 -2.72
C LEU A 77 15.59 -8.39 -2.61
N LEU A 78 16.78 -7.92 -2.21
CA LEU A 78 17.11 -6.49 -2.19
C LEU A 78 16.95 -5.85 -3.57
N SER A 79 17.30 -6.55 -4.64
CA SER A 79 17.15 -6.05 -6.02
C SER A 79 15.69 -5.84 -6.43
N VAL A 80 14.78 -6.60 -5.82
CA VAL A 80 13.32 -6.45 -6.04
C VAL A 80 12.77 -5.37 -5.14
N LYS A 81 13.19 -5.34 -3.86
CA LYS A 81 12.69 -4.38 -2.84
C LYS A 81 12.88 -2.92 -3.23
N ARG A 82 13.96 -2.57 -3.93
CA ARG A 82 14.19 -1.19 -4.39
C ARG A 82 13.21 -0.73 -5.48
N ARG A 83 12.41 -1.64 -6.07
CA ARG A 83 11.47 -1.35 -7.16
C ARG A 83 10.07 -1.02 -6.66
N TYR A 84 9.81 -1.17 -5.37
CA TYR A 84 8.55 -0.82 -4.76
C TYR A 84 8.73 0.07 -3.52
N GLY A 85 7.78 0.98 -3.32
CA GLY A 85 7.65 1.78 -2.11
C GLY A 85 6.64 1.17 -1.16
N VAL A 86 6.85 1.37 0.14
CA VAL A 86 5.94 0.85 1.17
C VAL A 86 5.66 1.93 2.21
N THR A 87 4.38 2.11 2.55
CA THR A 87 3.97 2.80 3.78
C THR A 87 3.26 1.83 4.70
N PHE A 88 3.53 1.94 6.00
CA PHE A 88 2.86 1.16 7.03
C PHE A 88 1.87 2.03 7.81
N GLN A 89 0.93 1.43 8.51
CA GLN A 89 -0.17 2.08 9.19
C GLN A 89 0.23 3.29 10.05
N HIS A 90 1.38 3.26 10.73
CA HIS A 90 1.89 4.37 11.53
C HIS A 90 3.02 5.17 10.85
N GLY A 91 3.14 5.05 9.50
CA GLY A 91 4.19 5.71 8.72
C GLY A 91 5.56 5.03 8.83
N ALA A 92 5.88 4.39 9.94
CA ALA A 92 7.15 3.71 10.24
C ALA A 92 8.40 4.58 9.93
N LEU A 93 8.32 5.89 10.13
CA LEU A 93 9.46 6.79 10.06
C LEU A 93 10.43 6.48 11.21
N PHE A 94 11.71 6.62 10.93
CA PHE A 94 12.74 6.56 11.98
C PHE A 94 12.61 7.79 12.87
N SER A 95 12.25 7.60 14.13
CA SER A 95 11.91 8.67 15.07
C SER A 95 13.09 9.57 15.44
N SER A 96 14.32 9.06 15.29
CA SER A 96 15.58 9.78 15.54
C SER A 96 16.09 10.53 14.32
N LEU A 97 15.48 10.37 13.16
CA LEU A 97 15.87 11.04 11.91
C LEU A 97 14.86 12.12 11.56
N THR A 98 15.34 13.22 10.99
CA THR A 98 14.47 14.25 10.39
C THR A 98 13.67 13.70 9.21
N VAL A 99 12.71 14.45 8.72
CA VAL A 99 11.98 14.10 7.50
C VAL A 99 12.92 13.98 6.30
N ALA A 100 13.86 14.92 6.14
CA ALA A 100 14.88 14.87 5.09
C ALA A 100 15.68 13.58 5.16
N GLU A 101 16.24 13.25 6.33
CA GLU A 101 17.02 12.04 6.54
C GLU A 101 16.21 10.77 6.29
N ASN A 102 14.93 10.74 6.70
CA ASN A 102 14.02 9.63 6.39
C ASN A 102 13.83 9.43 4.87
N ILE A 103 13.67 10.52 4.11
CA ILE A 103 13.52 10.46 2.64
C ILE A 103 14.85 10.07 1.97
N GLN A 104 15.98 10.56 2.47
CA GLN A 104 17.30 10.30 1.91
C GLN A 104 17.81 8.88 2.21
N LEU A 105 17.38 8.28 3.31
CA LEU A 105 17.88 6.97 3.76
C LEU A 105 17.84 5.90 2.67
N PRO A 106 16.71 5.65 1.97
CA PRO A 106 16.71 4.69 0.86
C PRO A 106 17.67 5.05 -0.28
N ILE A 107 17.87 6.34 -0.55
CA ILE A 107 18.78 6.80 -1.62
C ILE A 107 20.22 6.49 -1.22
N ARG A 108 20.62 6.82 0.00
CA ARG A 108 21.98 6.56 0.53
C ARG A 108 22.30 5.06 0.62
N GLU A 109 21.29 4.20 0.79
CA GLU A 109 21.48 2.75 0.83
C GLU A 109 21.92 2.17 -0.52
N TYR A 110 21.43 2.75 -1.64
CA TYR A 110 21.62 2.18 -2.97
C TYR A 110 22.51 3.02 -3.89
N PHE A 111 22.76 4.29 -3.56
CA PHE A 111 23.47 5.23 -4.43
C PHE A 111 24.46 6.09 -3.64
N ASP A 112 25.63 6.29 -4.22
CA ASP A 112 26.57 7.29 -3.75
C ASP A 112 26.20 8.66 -4.36
N ALA A 113 25.33 9.40 -3.65
CA ALA A 113 24.80 10.68 -4.10
C ALA A 113 25.38 11.84 -3.27
N SER A 114 25.69 12.96 -3.93
CA SER A 114 26.16 14.16 -3.24
C SER A 114 25.07 14.76 -2.34
N GLU A 115 25.45 15.49 -1.30
CA GLU A 115 24.49 16.20 -0.43
C GLU A 115 23.60 17.16 -1.23
N GLN A 116 24.13 17.83 -2.25
CA GLN A 116 23.35 18.69 -3.11
C GLN A 116 22.26 17.90 -3.85
N THR A 117 22.58 16.72 -4.38
CA THR A 117 21.60 15.82 -5.04
C THR A 117 20.54 15.33 -4.06
N LEU A 118 20.96 14.91 -2.87
CA LEU A 118 20.06 14.43 -1.82
C LEU A 118 19.07 15.52 -1.39
N ASN A 119 19.54 16.76 -1.22
CA ASN A 119 18.69 17.89 -0.85
C ASN A 119 17.70 18.25 -1.98
N ALA A 120 18.14 18.25 -3.23
CA ALA A 120 17.26 18.50 -4.37
C ALA A 120 16.17 17.42 -4.51
N LEU A 121 16.53 16.14 -4.33
CA LEU A 121 15.56 15.04 -4.32
C LEU A 121 14.59 15.13 -3.13
N THR A 122 15.09 15.51 -1.95
CA THR A 122 14.24 15.73 -0.77
C THR A 122 13.22 16.83 -1.03
N GLU A 123 13.62 17.97 -1.54
CA GLU A 123 12.72 19.07 -1.91
C GLU A 123 11.66 18.61 -2.92
N LEU A 124 12.08 17.89 -3.96
CA LEU A 124 11.16 17.33 -4.95
C LEU A 124 10.11 16.42 -4.28
N ARG A 125 10.51 15.50 -3.41
CA ARG A 125 9.60 14.57 -2.73
C ARG A 125 8.65 15.29 -1.78
N LEU A 126 9.12 16.30 -1.04
CA LEU A 126 8.25 17.11 -0.18
C LEU A 126 7.17 17.83 -0.99
N ARG A 127 7.55 18.47 -2.10
CA ARG A 127 6.59 19.12 -3.01
C ARG A 127 5.58 18.14 -3.60
N MET A 128 6.03 16.96 -4.03
CA MET A 128 5.17 15.91 -4.59
C MET A 128 4.08 15.45 -3.62
N VAL A 129 4.39 15.38 -2.32
CA VAL A 129 3.42 14.96 -1.31
C VAL A 129 2.69 16.14 -0.63
N GLY A 130 2.95 17.38 -1.07
CA GLY A 130 2.32 18.59 -0.53
C GLY A 130 2.75 18.91 0.91
N LEU A 131 4.01 18.59 1.27
CA LEU A 131 4.60 19.05 2.52
C LEU A 131 5.36 20.38 2.31
N PRO A 132 5.29 21.31 3.27
CA PRO A 132 6.09 22.52 3.22
C PRO A 132 7.60 22.18 3.39
N LEU A 133 8.47 22.99 2.80
CA LEU A 133 9.92 22.70 2.80
C LEU A 133 10.54 22.72 4.20
N ASP A 134 10.03 23.56 5.10
CA ASP A 134 10.47 23.61 6.51
C ASP A 134 10.16 22.31 7.29
N ALA A 135 9.34 21.42 6.73
CA ALA A 135 9.16 20.09 7.29
C ALA A 135 10.39 19.21 7.17
N ALA A 136 11.33 19.53 6.26
CA ALA A 136 12.57 18.76 6.04
C ALA A 136 13.37 18.54 7.33
N ASP A 137 13.50 19.59 8.14
CA ASP A 137 14.32 19.61 9.36
C ASP A 137 13.59 19.12 10.61
N LYS A 138 12.28 18.80 10.49
CA LYS A 138 11.47 18.35 11.63
C LYS A 138 11.65 16.85 11.88
N LEU A 139 11.62 16.47 13.15
CA LEU A 139 11.50 15.08 13.57
C LEU A 139 10.05 14.61 13.42
N PRO A 140 9.79 13.30 13.26
CA PRO A 140 8.42 12.76 13.20
C PRO A 140 7.53 13.17 14.37
N SER A 141 8.09 13.33 15.58
CA SER A 141 7.36 13.79 16.78
C SER A 141 6.84 15.23 16.70
N GLN A 142 7.34 16.03 15.76
CA GLN A 142 6.96 17.42 15.55
C GLN A 142 5.92 17.59 14.43
N LEU A 143 5.47 16.49 13.84
CA LEU A 143 4.54 16.48 12.72
C LEU A 143 3.12 16.12 13.17
N SER A 144 2.11 16.66 12.48
CA SER A 144 0.73 16.15 12.59
C SER A 144 0.60 14.75 12.00
N GLY A 145 -0.46 14.02 12.35
CA GLY A 145 -0.72 12.68 11.79
C GLY A 145 -0.74 12.66 10.26
N GLY A 146 -1.38 13.64 9.63
CA GLY A 146 -1.41 13.78 8.17
C GLY A 146 -0.02 14.08 7.59
N MET A 147 0.79 14.91 8.25
CA MET A 147 2.17 15.15 7.81
C MET A 147 3.04 13.91 7.92
N ILE A 148 2.88 13.09 8.97
CA ILE A 148 3.59 11.81 9.12
C ILE A 148 3.27 10.87 7.94
N LYS A 149 1.98 10.75 7.56
CA LYS A 149 1.56 9.93 6.42
C LYS A 149 2.16 10.42 5.10
N ARG A 150 2.18 11.74 4.87
CA ARG A 150 2.79 12.35 3.69
C ARG A 150 4.31 12.18 3.66
N ALA A 151 4.99 12.33 4.79
CA ALA A 151 6.44 12.09 4.89
C ALA A 151 6.79 10.62 4.64
N ALA A 152 5.98 9.68 5.17
CA ALA A 152 6.14 8.25 4.88
C ALA A 152 5.94 7.94 3.38
N LEU A 153 4.97 8.59 2.75
CA LEU A 153 4.75 8.48 1.30
C LEU A 153 5.93 9.07 0.51
N ALA A 154 6.47 10.23 0.91
CA ALA A 154 7.66 10.82 0.30
C ALA A 154 8.86 9.86 0.35
N ARG A 155 9.10 9.22 1.51
CA ARG A 155 10.13 8.19 1.66
C ARG A 155 9.86 6.98 0.77
N ALA A 156 8.62 6.50 0.70
CA ALA A 156 8.25 5.38 -0.14
C ALA A 156 8.50 5.65 -1.64
N LEU A 157 8.40 6.92 -2.05
CA LEU A 157 8.66 7.35 -3.43
C LEU A 157 10.14 7.68 -3.69
N ALA A 158 11.02 7.61 -2.70
CA ALA A 158 12.40 8.09 -2.80
C ALA A 158 13.21 7.48 -3.96
N LEU A 159 12.96 6.20 -4.28
CA LEU A 159 13.65 5.43 -5.33
C LEU A 159 12.88 5.37 -6.67
N ASP A 160 11.90 6.25 -6.89
CA ASP A 160 11.04 6.23 -8.09
C ASP A 160 10.43 4.84 -8.38
N PRO A 161 9.73 4.23 -7.41
CA PRO A 161 9.17 2.90 -7.59
C PRO A 161 8.05 2.89 -8.63
N GLY A 162 7.92 1.79 -9.39
CA GLY A 162 6.75 1.55 -10.23
C GLY A 162 5.56 0.95 -9.49
N LEU A 163 5.80 0.43 -8.29
CA LEU A 163 4.82 -0.28 -7.45
C LEU A 163 4.81 0.32 -6.03
N LEU A 164 3.62 0.62 -5.50
CA LEU A 164 3.44 1.23 -4.20
C LEU A 164 2.49 0.37 -3.34
N PHE A 165 2.93 0.03 -2.15
CA PHE A 165 2.12 -0.64 -1.14
C PHE A 165 1.72 0.34 -0.03
N LEU A 166 0.44 0.44 0.26
CA LEU A 166 -0.13 1.32 1.28
C LEU A 166 -0.90 0.49 2.31
N ASP A 167 -0.40 0.41 3.53
CA ASP A 167 -1.07 -0.30 4.62
C ASP A 167 -1.81 0.70 5.50
N GLU A 168 -3.15 0.74 5.42
CA GLU A 168 -4.05 1.62 6.17
C GLU A 168 -3.61 3.10 6.09
N PRO A 169 -3.50 3.69 4.88
CA PRO A 169 -2.86 4.99 4.70
C PRO A 169 -3.62 6.13 5.36
N THR A 170 -4.94 6.07 5.43
CA THR A 170 -5.80 7.11 6.03
C THR A 170 -6.19 6.85 7.48
N ALA A 171 -5.79 5.68 8.04
CA ALA A 171 -6.13 5.32 9.41
C ALA A 171 -5.63 6.36 10.43
N GLY A 172 -6.55 6.82 11.29
CA GLY A 172 -6.26 7.82 12.33
C GLY A 172 -6.24 9.27 11.85
N LEU A 173 -6.59 9.54 10.58
CA LEU A 173 -6.82 10.88 10.07
C LEU A 173 -8.28 11.30 10.29
N ASP A 174 -8.50 12.61 10.41
CA ASP A 174 -9.83 13.19 10.29
C ASP A 174 -10.35 13.06 8.84
N PRO A 175 -11.66 13.14 8.59
CA PRO A 175 -12.23 12.91 7.26
C PRO A 175 -11.68 13.86 6.16
N ILE A 176 -11.39 15.11 6.49
CA ILE A 176 -10.85 16.09 5.52
C ILE A 176 -9.42 15.72 5.14
N SER A 177 -8.60 15.38 6.13
CA SER A 177 -7.23 14.93 5.93
C SER A 177 -7.17 13.60 5.18
N ALA A 178 -8.08 12.67 5.44
CA ALA A 178 -8.20 11.40 4.72
C ALA A 178 -8.54 11.64 3.24
N ALA A 179 -9.57 12.42 2.94
CA ALA A 179 -9.96 12.75 1.57
C ALA A 179 -8.82 13.45 0.80
N SER A 180 -8.10 14.38 1.45
CA SER A 180 -6.93 15.05 0.86
C SER A 180 -5.77 14.09 0.60
N PHE A 181 -5.59 13.05 1.43
CA PHE A 181 -4.59 12.01 1.20
C PHE A 181 -4.99 11.08 0.04
N ASP A 182 -6.26 10.72 -0.07
CA ASP A 182 -6.79 9.91 -1.17
C ASP A 182 -6.64 10.63 -2.51
N GLU A 183 -6.92 11.95 -2.55
CA GLU A 183 -6.68 12.78 -3.73
C GLU A 183 -5.20 12.82 -4.12
N LEU A 184 -4.30 12.96 -3.15
CA LEU A 184 -2.85 12.88 -3.37
C LEU A 184 -2.44 11.53 -3.97
N VAL A 185 -2.93 10.41 -3.44
CA VAL A 185 -2.63 9.08 -3.98
C VAL A 185 -3.11 8.95 -5.42
N ARG A 186 -4.32 9.42 -5.73
CA ARG A 186 -4.86 9.43 -7.11
C ARG A 186 -4.01 10.29 -8.06
N TYR A 187 -3.59 11.47 -7.60
CA TYR A 187 -2.74 12.36 -8.37
C TYR A 187 -1.40 11.71 -8.70
N LEU A 188 -0.73 11.15 -7.70
CA LEU A 188 0.55 10.45 -7.87
C LEU A 188 0.42 9.20 -8.73
N HIS A 189 -0.61 8.40 -8.51
CA HIS A 189 -0.91 7.22 -9.34
C HIS A 189 -1.02 7.58 -10.82
N ARG A 190 -1.80 8.62 -11.17
CA ARG A 190 -1.98 9.06 -12.57
C ARG A 190 -0.72 9.69 -13.14
N GLY A 191 -0.07 10.58 -12.38
CA GLY A 191 1.10 11.34 -12.83
C GLY A 191 2.34 10.47 -13.03
N LEU A 192 2.57 9.50 -12.16
CA LEU A 192 3.73 8.61 -12.18
C LEU A 192 3.43 7.22 -12.78
N LYS A 193 2.18 6.95 -13.18
CA LYS A 193 1.71 5.64 -13.69
C LYS A 193 2.00 4.49 -12.71
N LEU A 194 1.82 4.76 -11.40
CA LEU A 194 2.09 3.77 -10.36
C LEU A 194 1.09 2.62 -10.42
N THR A 195 1.52 1.43 -10.08
CA THR A 195 0.64 0.37 -9.63
C THR A 195 0.53 0.45 -8.12
N VAL A 196 -0.67 0.45 -7.56
CA VAL A 196 -0.87 0.61 -6.11
C VAL A 196 -1.61 -0.59 -5.56
N VAL A 197 -1.08 -1.16 -4.48
CA VAL A 197 -1.78 -2.15 -3.64
C VAL A 197 -2.07 -1.49 -2.29
N MET A 198 -3.33 -1.35 -1.96
CA MET A 198 -3.77 -0.66 -0.74
C MET A 198 -4.55 -1.60 0.16
N ILE A 199 -4.15 -1.73 1.43
CA ILE A 199 -5.00 -2.31 2.47
C ILE A 199 -5.75 -1.17 3.13
N THR A 200 -7.06 -1.27 3.19
CA THR A 200 -7.90 -0.33 3.95
C THR A 200 -9.16 -1.01 4.48
N HIS A 201 -9.68 -0.50 5.57
CA HIS A 201 -11.03 -0.82 6.07
C HIS A 201 -11.97 0.39 5.92
N ASP A 202 -11.46 1.50 5.38
CA ASP A 202 -12.22 2.72 5.10
C ASP A 202 -12.87 2.60 3.72
N LEU A 203 -14.21 2.64 3.73
CA LEU A 203 -14.99 2.48 2.52
C LEU A 203 -14.89 3.72 1.61
N ASP A 204 -14.80 4.92 2.18
CA ASP A 204 -14.67 6.16 1.42
C ASP A 204 -13.35 6.16 0.64
N THR A 205 -12.23 5.82 1.29
CA THR A 205 -10.92 5.63 0.66
C THR A 205 -11.00 4.57 -0.46
N LEU A 206 -11.66 3.43 -0.22
CA LEU A 206 -11.80 2.36 -1.20
C LEU A 206 -12.58 2.82 -2.44
N LEU A 207 -13.74 3.45 -2.24
CA LEU A 207 -14.59 3.97 -3.31
C LEU A 207 -13.92 5.10 -4.10
N ALA A 208 -13.15 5.96 -3.41
CA ALA A 208 -12.49 7.09 -4.03
C ALA A 208 -11.28 6.69 -4.87
N THR A 209 -10.53 5.64 -4.49
CA THR A 209 -9.20 5.38 -5.05
C THR A 209 -9.09 4.10 -5.86
N CYS A 210 -9.84 3.03 -5.54
CA CYS A 210 -9.60 1.70 -6.07
C CYS A 210 -10.38 1.40 -7.35
N ASN A 211 -9.71 0.74 -8.31
CA ASN A 211 -10.33 0.26 -9.55
C ASN A 211 -10.88 -1.16 -9.38
N ARG A 212 -10.12 -2.01 -8.68
CA ARG A 212 -10.46 -3.39 -8.35
C ARG A 212 -10.31 -3.62 -6.86
N VAL A 213 -11.04 -4.58 -6.36
CA VAL A 213 -11.05 -4.93 -4.94
C VAL A 213 -10.83 -6.42 -4.77
N ALA A 214 -9.95 -6.76 -3.85
CA ALA A 214 -9.67 -8.11 -3.40
C ALA A 214 -10.22 -8.28 -1.98
N VAL A 215 -11.18 -9.16 -1.79
CA VAL A 215 -11.82 -9.40 -0.49
C VAL A 215 -11.29 -10.69 0.10
N LEU A 216 -10.62 -10.60 1.25
CA LEU A 216 -10.17 -11.76 2.04
C LEU A 216 -11.27 -12.23 2.96
N ILE A 217 -11.86 -13.39 2.64
CA ILE A 217 -12.91 -14.06 3.39
C ILE A 217 -12.66 -15.57 3.38
N ASP A 218 -12.99 -16.26 4.48
CA ASP A 218 -12.91 -17.73 4.60
C ASP A 218 -11.55 -18.30 4.14
N GLN A 219 -10.44 -17.61 4.49
CA GLN A 219 -9.06 -17.98 4.12
C GLN A 219 -8.77 -17.94 2.60
N LYS A 220 -9.75 -17.48 1.80
CA LYS A 220 -9.68 -17.33 0.34
C LYS A 220 -9.73 -15.86 -0.04
N ILE A 221 -9.59 -15.60 -1.33
CA ILE A 221 -9.70 -14.25 -1.87
C ILE A 221 -10.71 -14.24 -3.04
N VAL A 222 -11.57 -13.22 -3.05
CA VAL A 222 -12.44 -12.91 -4.18
C VAL A 222 -11.97 -11.59 -4.77
N VAL A 223 -11.72 -11.56 -6.07
CA VAL A 223 -11.19 -10.36 -6.77
C VAL A 223 -12.09 -10.00 -7.93
N ASP A 224 -12.54 -8.75 -7.96
CA ASP A 224 -13.34 -8.22 -9.08
C ASP A 224 -13.19 -6.69 -9.15
N THR A 225 -13.82 -6.08 -10.14
CA THR A 225 -14.06 -4.64 -10.15
C THR A 225 -14.86 -4.24 -8.91
N LEU A 226 -14.76 -2.98 -8.52
CA LEU A 226 -15.54 -2.48 -7.37
C LEU A 226 -17.04 -2.79 -7.53
N ALA A 227 -17.61 -2.56 -8.73
CA ALA A 227 -19.01 -2.86 -9.02
C ALA A 227 -19.31 -4.37 -8.92
N GLY A 228 -18.42 -5.24 -9.39
CA GLY A 228 -18.58 -6.69 -9.30
C GLY A 228 -18.58 -7.17 -7.84
N ILE A 229 -17.66 -6.67 -7.03
CA ILE A 229 -17.60 -6.99 -5.59
C ILE A 229 -18.85 -6.50 -4.86
N MET A 230 -19.33 -5.29 -5.12
CA MET A 230 -20.56 -4.77 -4.47
C MET A 230 -21.79 -5.65 -4.73
N ASN A 231 -21.84 -6.33 -5.89
CA ASN A 231 -22.94 -7.25 -6.24
C ASN A 231 -22.67 -8.71 -5.86
N HIS A 232 -21.52 -9.01 -5.25
CA HIS A 232 -21.16 -10.39 -4.89
C HIS A 232 -22.08 -10.91 -3.76
N PRO A 233 -22.65 -12.14 -3.85
CA PRO A 233 -23.71 -12.62 -2.94
C PRO A 233 -23.23 -12.99 -1.53
N HIS A 234 -21.92 -12.94 -1.26
CA HIS A 234 -21.39 -13.35 0.05
C HIS A 234 -21.89 -12.42 1.16
N PRO A 235 -22.45 -12.94 2.30
CA PRO A 235 -23.09 -12.15 3.35
C PRO A 235 -22.18 -11.05 3.92
N TRP A 236 -20.91 -11.36 4.17
CA TRP A 236 -19.94 -10.37 4.68
C TRP A 236 -19.73 -9.20 3.71
N ILE A 237 -19.67 -9.51 2.40
CA ILE A 237 -19.49 -8.47 1.35
C ILE A 237 -20.72 -7.58 1.29
N GLN A 238 -21.92 -8.18 1.33
CA GLN A 238 -23.18 -7.44 1.33
C GLN A 238 -23.28 -6.53 2.56
N GLU A 239 -22.94 -7.02 3.75
CA GLU A 239 -22.94 -6.21 4.97
C GLU A 239 -21.90 -5.08 4.90
N TYR A 240 -20.70 -5.36 4.39
CA TYR A 240 -19.62 -4.37 4.27
C TYR A 240 -19.97 -3.24 3.32
N PHE A 241 -20.52 -3.52 2.12
CA PHE A 241 -20.80 -2.52 1.09
C PHE A 241 -22.22 -1.92 1.15
N HIS A 242 -23.19 -2.58 1.79
CA HIS A 242 -24.59 -2.13 1.84
C HIS A 242 -25.13 -1.95 3.26
N GLY A 243 -24.30 -2.20 4.27
CA GLY A 243 -24.65 -1.96 5.66
C GLY A 243 -24.90 -0.48 5.99
N PRO A 244 -25.36 -0.15 7.20
CA PRO A 244 -25.70 1.23 7.58
C PRO A 244 -24.55 2.24 7.39
N ARG A 245 -23.30 1.83 7.65
CA ARG A 245 -22.09 2.66 7.48
C ARG A 245 -21.78 2.90 6.00
N ALA A 246 -21.94 1.90 5.16
CA ALA A 246 -21.72 1.99 3.73
C ALA A 246 -22.68 2.96 3.04
N ARG A 247 -23.94 2.98 3.46
CA ARG A 247 -24.95 3.90 2.93
C ARG A 247 -24.63 5.37 3.23
N ALA A 248 -24.06 5.66 4.40
CA ALA A 248 -23.60 7.00 4.74
C ALA A 248 -22.43 7.46 3.87
N ALA A 249 -21.46 6.57 3.62
CA ALA A 249 -20.31 6.83 2.77
C ALA A 249 -20.70 7.08 1.29
N GLN A 250 -21.57 6.24 0.73
CA GLN A 250 -22.04 6.39 -0.66
C GLN A 250 -22.82 7.68 -0.91
N ALA A 251 -23.57 8.17 0.09
CA ALA A 251 -24.30 9.42 0.00
C ALA A 251 -23.36 10.64 -0.08
N SER A 252 -22.19 10.59 0.55
CA SER A 252 -21.20 11.67 0.53
C SER A 252 -20.40 11.77 -0.78
N VAL A 253 -20.29 10.68 -1.55
CA VAL A 253 -19.61 10.66 -2.86
C VAL A 253 -20.51 11.14 -4.01
N SER A 254 -21.84 11.11 -3.81
CA SER A 254 -22.84 11.48 -4.83
C SER A 254 -23.30 12.93 -4.74
N SER A 255 -22.79 13.71 -3.80
CA SER A 255 -23.05 15.15 -3.59
C SER A 255 -21.84 15.99 -4.01
#